data_d6a70b434ddc26a26aea1c296f290007
#
_entry.id   d6a70b434ddc26a26aea1c296f290007
#
_cell.length_a   1.000
_cell.length_b   1.000
_cell.length_c   1.000
_cell.angle_alpha   90.00
_cell.angle_beta   90.00
_cell.angle_gamma   90.00
#
_symmetry.space_group_name_H-M   'P 1'
#
loop_
_entity.id
_entity.type
_entity.pdbx_description
1 polymer ?
#
loop_
_entity_poly.entity_id
_entity_poly.type
_entity_poly.pdbx_seq_one_letter_code
_entity_poly.pdbx_strand_id
1 'polypeptide(L)'
;MPTTRQIAGQSVTNRLPTRPGELIDRSSILSFTFAGKAYTAHPGDTIASALTAAGVMIFSRSFKYHRPRGLLCCAGQCPNCLVQIGDEPNARACNTLVKAGMNVRPQNAIPSLEADLMSLTQLGERFLPVGFYYKTFIRPRAAWPLYEKVLRNAAGLGQVHPDTPPEEHSKQFLHTEVAVIGGGPAGLSAALAAAERGAQVMIFDDNSALGGHLRFSGHRAGLPELLHALSHNPNIGVYTETSVLGWYLDNWLSARQGNRLFKIRARVLIMAT
;
A
#
# COMPACT_ATOMS: atom_id res chain seq x y z
N MET A 1 -18.30 22.45 -0.15
CA MET A 1 -16.97 22.53 0.49
C MET A 1 -17.19 22.70 1.98
N PRO A 2 -16.83 21.75 2.84
CA PRO A 2 -16.89 21.96 4.28
C PRO A 2 -15.67 22.78 4.71
N THR A 3 -15.93 23.94 5.22
CA THR A 3 -14.97 24.89 5.81
C THR A 3 -14.40 24.28 7.10
N THR A 4 -13.09 24.09 7.14
CA THR A 4 -12.36 23.71 8.35
C THR A 4 -12.49 24.84 9.37
N ARG A 5 -13.32 24.67 10.40
CA ARG A 5 -13.32 25.55 11.57
C ARG A 5 -12.06 25.26 12.40
N GLN A 6 -11.09 26.13 12.32
CA GLN A 6 -10.03 26.24 13.33
C GLN A 6 -10.64 26.87 14.59
N ILE A 7 -10.87 26.09 15.61
CA ILE A 7 -11.10 26.59 16.97
C ILE A 7 -9.71 26.64 17.62
N ALA A 8 -9.31 27.82 18.04
CA ALA A 8 -8.01 28.08 18.67
C ALA A 8 -7.83 27.14 19.88
N GLY A 9 -6.75 26.35 19.88
CA GLY A 9 -6.22 25.63 21.03
C GLY A 9 -6.50 24.13 21.15
N GLN A 10 -7.33 23.52 20.31
CA GLN A 10 -7.49 22.06 20.27
C GLN A 10 -7.39 21.56 18.83
N SER A 11 -6.40 20.73 18.55
CA SER A 11 -6.36 19.97 17.29
C SER A 11 -7.55 19.01 17.31
N VAL A 12 -8.63 19.36 16.58
CA VAL A 12 -9.75 18.43 16.39
C VAL A 12 -9.22 17.23 15.60
N THR A 13 -8.94 16.14 16.29
CA THR A 13 -8.60 14.90 15.65
C THR A 13 -9.88 14.18 15.21
N ASN A 14 -9.92 13.73 13.95
CA ASN A 14 -10.97 12.85 13.43
C ASN A 14 -10.72 11.38 13.80
N ARG A 15 -9.79 11.12 14.71
CA ARG A 15 -9.45 9.77 15.13
C ARG A 15 -10.60 9.14 15.91
N LEU A 16 -11.00 7.96 15.46
CA LEU A 16 -12.04 7.18 16.14
C LEU A 16 -11.55 6.67 17.51
N PRO A 17 -12.47 6.38 18.44
CA PRO A 17 -12.14 5.73 19.70
C PRO A 17 -11.40 4.40 19.49
N THR A 18 -10.57 4.02 20.46
CA THR A 18 -9.87 2.73 20.44
C THR A 18 -10.86 1.57 20.36
N ARG A 19 -10.51 0.58 19.54
CA ARG A 19 -11.32 -0.64 19.38
C ARG A 19 -10.49 -1.89 19.68
N PRO A 20 -11.11 -2.96 20.17
CA PRO A 20 -10.43 -4.24 20.34
C PRO A 20 -9.77 -4.71 19.04
N GLY A 21 -8.50 -5.15 19.11
CA GLY A 21 -7.73 -5.61 17.96
C GLY A 21 -7.14 -4.49 17.10
N GLU A 22 -7.15 -3.25 17.57
CA GLU A 22 -6.38 -2.15 16.98
C GLU A 22 -4.89 -2.45 17.11
N LEU A 23 -4.12 -2.20 16.05
CA LEU A 23 -2.67 -2.38 16.03
C LEU A 23 -1.90 -1.09 16.30
N ILE A 24 -2.62 0.02 16.52
CA ILE A 24 -2.03 1.33 16.78
C ILE A 24 -1.73 1.45 18.26
N ASP A 25 -0.45 1.66 18.60
CA ASP A 25 -0.03 1.98 19.97
C ASP A 25 -0.19 3.46 20.24
N ARG A 26 -1.27 3.82 20.92
CA ARG A 26 -1.61 5.21 21.24
C ARG A 26 -0.84 5.79 22.42
N SER A 27 0.00 5.01 23.07
CA SER A 27 0.83 5.47 24.20
C SER A 27 1.99 6.36 23.76
N SER A 28 2.41 6.25 22.50
CA SER A 28 3.54 6.95 21.91
C SER A 28 3.12 7.83 20.73
N ILE A 29 3.87 8.88 20.48
CA ILE A 29 3.63 9.83 19.39
C ILE A 29 4.84 9.87 18.46
N LEU A 30 4.61 9.76 17.15
CA LEU A 30 5.57 9.97 16.10
C LEU A 30 5.27 11.28 15.39
N SER A 31 6.31 11.95 14.89
CA SER A 31 6.17 13.12 14.02
C SER A 31 6.67 12.80 12.63
N PHE A 32 5.96 13.26 11.61
CA PHE A 32 6.33 13.17 10.20
C PHE A 32 5.83 14.39 9.43
N THR A 33 6.28 14.57 8.19
CA THR A 33 5.82 15.68 7.34
C THR A 33 5.03 15.17 6.14
N PHE A 34 3.99 15.91 5.76
CA PHE A 34 3.26 15.72 4.51
C PHE A 34 3.03 17.07 3.83
N ALA A 35 3.40 17.18 2.56
CA ALA A 35 3.32 18.44 1.80
C ALA A 35 3.98 19.62 2.52
N GLY A 36 5.10 19.39 3.22
CA GLY A 36 5.84 20.40 3.98
C GLY A 36 5.21 20.77 5.34
N LYS A 37 4.08 20.20 5.72
CA LYS A 37 3.43 20.43 7.02
C LYS A 37 3.73 19.27 7.98
N ALA A 38 3.94 19.57 9.26
CA ALA A 38 4.14 18.55 10.30
C ALA A 38 2.80 17.93 10.73
N TYR A 39 2.82 16.62 10.92
CA TYR A 39 1.69 15.82 11.41
C TYR A 39 2.17 14.87 12.50
N THR A 40 1.24 14.47 13.35
CA THR A 40 1.45 13.46 14.39
C THR A 40 0.82 12.13 14.00
N ALA A 41 1.46 11.05 14.40
CA ALA A 41 1.00 9.67 14.24
C ALA A 41 1.32 8.88 15.50
N HIS A 42 0.87 7.65 15.56
CA HIS A 42 1.25 6.68 16.58
C HIS A 42 1.96 5.48 15.93
N PRO A 43 2.81 4.75 16.66
CA PRO A 43 3.33 3.47 16.17
C PRO A 43 2.19 2.55 15.72
N GLY A 44 2.33 1.94 14.54
CA GLY A 44 1.26 1.16 13.92
C GLY A 44 0.31 1.95 13.01
N ASP A 45 0.35 3.28 13.04
CA ASP A 45 -0.34 4.07 12.02
C ASP A 45 0.30 3.89 10.65
N THR A 46 -0.53 3.77 9.63
CA THR A 46 -0.11 4.00 8.25
C THR A 46 -0.11 5.50 7.96
N ILE A 47 0.61 5.91 6.91
CA ILE A 47 0.59 7.32 6.46
C ILE A 47 -0.86 7.78 6.24
N ALA A 48 -1.67 6.94 5.61
CA ALA A 48 -3.05 7.27 5.33
C ALA A 48 -3.92 7.35 6.59
N SER A 49 -3.76 6.46 7.57
CA SER A 49 -4.54 6.52 8.81
C SER A 49 -4.22 7.78 9.63
N ALA A 50 -2.93 8.13 9.73
CA ALA A 50 -2.49 9.34 10.42
C ALA A 50 -3.01 10.62 9.74
N LEU A 51 -2.88 10.72 8.41
CA LEU A 51 -3.36 11.87 7.65
C LEU A 51 -4.88 12.01 7.72
N THR A 52 -5.63 10.90 7.61
CA THR A 52 -7.09 10.91 7.71
C THR A 52 -7.54 11.33 9.11
N ALA A 53 -6.88 10.86 10.16
CA ALA A 53 -7.11 11.28 11.52
C ALA A 53 -6.86 12.79 11.73
N ALA A 54 -5.92 13.36 10.98
CA ALA A 54 -5.65 14.79 10.95
C ALA A 54 -6.58 15.59 10.00
N GLY A 55 -7.59 14.94 9.39
CA GLY A 55 -8.53 15.58 8.48
C GLY A 55 -8.05 15.74 7.05
N VAL A 56 -6.90 15.18 6.68
CA VAL A 56 -6.38 15.20 5.31
C VAL A 56 -7.02 14.06 4.52
N MET A 57 -7.82 14.39 3.52
CA MET A 57 -8.58 13.42 2.71
C MET A 57 -7.99 13.22 1.31
N ILE A 58 -7.12 14.12 0.86
CA ILE A 58 -6.54 14.09 -0.49
C ILE A 58 -5.04 13.90 -0.36
N PHE A 59 -4.50 12.84 -0.96
CA PHE A 59 -3.07 12.48 -0.88
C PHE A 59 -2.34 12.70 -2.20
N SER A 60 -3.06 12.62 -3.31
CA SER A 60 -2.53 12.80 -4.65
C SER A 60 -3.62 13.23 -5.64
N ARG A 61 -3.23 13.43 -6.88
CA ARG A 61 -4.13 13.69 -8.01
C ARG A 61 -4.03 12.59 -9.05
N SER A 62 -5.09 12.34 -9.81
CA SER A 62 -5.05 11.36 -10.90
C SER A 62 -4.22 11.86 -12.07
N PHE A 63 -3.53 10.98 -12.78
CA PHE A 63 -2.57 11.36 -13.81
C PHE A 63 -3.19 12.02 -15.06
N LYS A 64 -4.45 11.75 -15.36
CA LYS A 64 -5.08 12.23 -16.59
C LYS A 64 -5.92 13.49 -16.38
N TYR A 65 -6.77 13.47 -15.38
CA TYR A 65 -7.72 14.56 -15.12
C TYR A 65 -7.41 15.32 -13.83
N HIS A 66 -6.35 14.97 -13.16
CA HIS A 66 -5.95 15.57 -11.88
C HIS A 66 -7.09 15.62 -10.83
N ARG A 67 -7.97 14.61 -10.88
CA ARG A 67 -9.04 14.44 -9.90
C ARG A 67 -8.44 14.10 -8.53
N PRO A 68 -9.01 14.62 -7.42
CA PRO A 68 -8.55 14.30 -6.08
C PRO A 68 -8.52 12.79 -5.82
N ARG A 69 -7.46 12.31 -5.18
CA ARG A 69 -7.25 10.91 -4.81
C ARG A 69 -6.92 10.81 -3.33
N GLY A 70 -7.59 9.92 -2.63
CA GLY A 70 -7.41 9.64 -1.21
C GLY A 70 -7.53 8.16 -0.94
N LEU A 71 -8.01 7.78 0.25
CA LEU A 71 -8.27 6.39 0.59
C LEU A 71 -9.43 5.82 -0.24
N LEU A 72 -9.26 4.58 -0.72
CA LEU A 72 -10.30 3.80 -1.39
C LEU A 72 -10.30 2.35 -0.93
N CYS A 73 -9.29 1.54 -1.33
CA CYS A 73 -9.29 0.10 -1.03
C CYS A 73 -8.77 -0.22 0.37
N CYS A 74 -7.94 0.63 0.97
CA CYS A 74 -7.26 0.42 2.26
C CYS A 74 -6.43 -0.90 2.35
N ALA A 75 -6.17 -1.54 1.22
CA ALA A 75 -5.51 -2.84 1.11
C ALA A 75 -4.31 -2.82 0.14
N GLY A 76 -3.83 -1.64 -0.27
CA GLY A 76 -2.71 -1.53 -1.19
C GLY A 76 -2.99 -1.97 -2.64
N GLN A 77 -4.24 -2.24 -3.00
CA GLN A 77 -4.60 -2.82 -4.30
C GLN A 77 -4.93 -1.76 -5.38
N CYS A 78 -5.15 -0.52 -4.99
CA CYS A 78 -5.53 0.56 -5.92
C CYS A 78 -4.45 1.67 -5.98
N PRO A 79 -4.45 2.50 -7.04
CA PRO A 79 -3.49 3.59 -7.21
C PRO A 79 -3.96 4.92 -6.59
N ASN A 80 -4.90 4.91 -5.63
CA ASN A 80 -5.52 6.16 -5.18
C ASN A 80 -4.71 6.89 -4.10
N CYS A 81 -4.04 6.16 -3.21
CA CYS A 81 -3.32 6.76 -2.09
C CYS A 81 -1.81 6.83 -2.32
N LEU A 82 -1.39 7.01 -3.56
CA LEU A 82 0.03 7.08 -3.90
C LEU A 82 0.65 8.38 -3.37
N VAL A 83 1.80 8.22 -2.73
CA VAL A 83 2.62 9.30 -2.20
C VAL A 83 4.09 9.05 -2.51
N GLN A 84 4.92 10.06 -2.38
CA GLN A 84 6.37 9.93 -2.45
C GLN A 84 6.96 10.01 -1.04
N ILE A 85 7.85 9.10 -0.70
CA ILE A 85 8.54 9.05 0.59
C ILE A 85 10.04 9.23 0.34
N GLY A 86 10.58 10.40 0.72
CA GLY A 86 11.95 10.72 0.33
C GLY A 86 12.13 10.59 -1.19
N ASP A 87 12.96 9.65 -1.63
CA ASP A 87 13.23 9.35 -3.04
C ASP A 87 12.40 8.18 -3.60
N GLU A 88 11.59 7.51 -2.77
CA GLU A 88 10.72 6.41 -3.19
C GLU A 88 9.38 6.95 -3.71
N PRO A 89 9.11 6.89 -5.02
CA PRO A 89 7.83 7.28 -5.59
C PRO A 89 6.83 6.12 -5.51
N ASN A 90 5.54 6.46 -5.62
CA ASN A 90 4.43 5.53 -5.72
C ASN A 90 4.25 4.62 -4.49
N ALA A 91 4.72 5.04 -3.32
CA ALA A 91 4.41 4.36 -2.07
C ALA A 91 2.90 4.43 -1.79
N ARG A 92 2.32 3.33 -1.31
CA ARG A 92 0.89 3.28 -0.98
C ARG A 92 0.68 3.69 0.46
N ALA A 93 0.17 4.89 0.67
CA ALA A 93 -0.04 5.45 2.00
C ALA A 93 -0.88 4.56 2.93
N CYS A 94 -1.80 3.75 2.40
CA CYS A 94 -2.63 2.85 3.20
C CYS A 94 -1.90 1.62 3.75
N ASN A 95 -0.75 1.23 3.17
CA ASN A 95 0.04 0.07 3.59
C ASN A 95 1.41 0.44 4.15
N THR A 96 1.81 1.71 4.07
CA THR A 96 3.11 2.15 4.55
C THR A 96 2.98 2.70 5.96
N LEU A 97 3.67 2.06 6.91
CA LEU A 97 3.72 2.50 8.30
C LEU A 97 4.50 3.80 8.42
N VAL A 98 4.03 4.69 9.30
CA VAL A 98 4.74 5.93 9.62
C VAL A 98 6.00 5.62 10.43
N LYS A 99 7.10 6.26 10.04
CA LYS A 99 8.34 6.30 10.82
C LYS A 99 8.62 7.73 11.27
N ALA A 100 9.24 7.87 12.44
CA ALA A 100 9.62 9.19 12.95
C ALA A 100 10.53 9.94 11.96
N GLY A 101 10.24 11.21 11.72
CA GLY A 101 11.00 12.06 10.79
C GLY A 101 10.75 11.78 9.32
N MET A 102 9.82 10.90 8.96
CA MET A 102 9.49 10.58 7.56
C MET A 102 9.04 11.83 6.81
N ASN A 103 9.58 12.05 5.61
CA ASN A 103 9.17 13.12 4.70
C ASN A 103 8.31 12.55 3.58
N VAL A 104 7.02 12.87 3.62
CA VAL A 104 6.03 12.41 2.64
C VAL A 104 5.61 13.59 1.76
N ARG A 105 5.62 13.37 0.46
CA ARG A 105 5.18 14.37 -0.51
C ARG A 105 3.98 13.84 -1.29
N PRO A 106 3.02 14.72 -1.62
CA PRO A 106 1.93 14.35 -2.52
C PRO A 106 2.47 14.07 -3.92
N GLN A 107 1.79 13.23 -4.66
CA GLN A 107 2.11 13.00 -6.05
C GLN A 107 1.10 13.65 -6.97
N ASN A 108 1.58 14.04 -8.15
CA ASN A 108 0.78 14.48 -9.27
C ASN A 108 -0.04 15.76 -9.01
N ALA A 109 0.49 16.70 -8.25
CA ALA A 109 -0.13 18.01 -8.00
C ALA A 109 0.85 19.14 -8.28
N ILE A 110 0.45 20.18 -9.00
CA ILE A 110 1.30 21.31 -9.40
C ILE A 110 0.49 22.61 -9.27
N PRO A 111 0.87 23.56 -8.42
CA PRO A 111 1.96 23.52 -7.44
C PRO A 111 1.60 22.78 -6.15
N SER A 112 0.32 22.60 -5.81
CA SER A 112 -0.13 21.95 -4.58
C SER A 112 -1.38 21.10 -4.80
N LEU A 113 -1.75 20.30 -3.78
CA LEU A 113 -2.99 19.51 -3.81
C LEU A 113 -4.25 20.37 -3.86
N GLU A 114 -4.22 21.52 -3.20
CA GLU A 114 -5.35 22.45 -3.11
C GLU A 114 -5.49 23.31 -4.39
N ALA A 115 -4.36 23.75 -4.94
CA ALA A 115 -4.30 24.64 -6.11
C ALA A 115 -3.58 23.98 -7.28
N ASP A 116 -4.14 22.89 -7.78
CA ASP A 116 -3.56 22.12 -8.87
C ASP A 116 -3.97 22.72 -10.24
N LEU A 117 -3.02 23.41 -10.89
CA LEU A 117 -3.22 24.02 -12.21
C LEU A 117 -3.56 22.98 -13.29
N MET A 118 -3.01 21.76 -13.16
CA MET A 118 -3.29 20.69 -14.11
C MET A 118 -4.73 20.18 -14.03
N SER A 119 -5.49 20.54 -12.99
CA SER A 119 -6.93 20.24 -12.90
C SER A 119 -7.74 20.90 -14.03
N LEU A 120 -7.21 21.92 -14.69
CA LEU A 120 -7.80 22.52 -15.89
C LEU A 120 -7.92 21.52 -17.05
N THR A 121 -7.15 20.45 -17.06
CA THR A 121 -7.32 19.35 -18.04
C THR A 121 -8.71 18.72 -18.01
N GLN A 122 -9.46 18.88 -16.91
CA GLN A 122 -10.84 18.44 -16.81
C GLN A 122 -11.77 19.18 -17.79
N LEU A 123 -11.48 20.45 -18.08
CA LEU A 123 -12.24 21.21 -19.09
C LEU A 123 -12.06 20.66 -20.50
N GLY A 124 -10.89 20.02 -20.75
CA GLY A 124 -10.56 19.36 -22.01
C GLY A 124 -10.89 17.87 -22.05
N GLU A 125 -11.66 17.32 -21.09
CA GLU A 125 -11.89 15.87 -20.98
C GLU A 125 -12.49 15.25 -22.26
N ARG A 126 -13.27 16.00 -23.01
CA ARG A 126 -13.85 15.61 -24.30
C ARG A 126 -12.77 15.29 -25.35
N PHE A 127 -11.61 15.95 -25.28
CA PHE A 127 -10.48 15.75 -26.21
C PHE A 127 -9.48 14.69 -25.72
N LEU A 128 -9.69 14.16 -24.53
CA LEU A 128 -8.83 13.16 -23.91
C LEU A 128 -9.57 11.80 -23.74
N PRO A 129 -10.02 11.15 -24.81
CA PRO A 129 -10.68 9.85 -24.73
C PRO A 129 -9.74 8.77 -24.19
N VAL A 130 -10.24 7.60 -23.88
CA VAL A 130 -9.40 6.44 -23.50
C VAL A 130 -8.41 6.16 -24.63
N GLY A 131 -7.13 5.98 -24.27
CA GLY A 131 -6.06 5.77 -25.25
C GLY A 131 -5.66 7.02 -26.04
N PHE A 132 -5.92 8.24 -25.52
CA PHE A 132 -5.65 9.49 -26.20
C PHE A 132 -4.20 9.62 -26.71
N TYR A 133 -3.22 9.13 -25.97
CA TYR A 133 -1.82 9.21 -26.41
C TYR A 133 -1.48 8.21 -27.53
N TYR A 134 -2.22 7.14 -27.70
CA TYR A 134 -2.12 6.28 -28.89
C TYR A 134 -2.86 6.84 -30.09
N LYS A 135 -3.83 7.71 -29.89
CA LYS A 135 -4.66 8.26 -30.98
C LYS A 135 -4.21 9.66 -31.38
N THR A 136 -4.05 10.56 -30.40
CA THR A 136 -3.80 11.98 -30.65
C THR A 136 -2.30 12.29 -30.76
N PHE A 137 -1.47 11.71 -29.90
CA PHE A 137 -0.05 12.06 -29.79
C PHE A 137 0.90 11.12 -30.51
N ILE A 138 0.39 10.15 -31.29
CA ILE A 138 1.25 9.24 -32.06
C ILE A 138 1.77 9.85 -33.37
N ARG A 139 1.19 10.93 -33.85
CA ARG A 139 1.58 11.59 -35.10
C ARG A 139 1.91 13.07 -34.88
N PRO A 140 2.93 13.61 -35.55
CA PRO A 140 3.93 12.91 -36.32
C PRO A 140 4.89 12.08 -35.43
N ARG A 141 5.33 10.92 -35.91
CA ARG A 141 6.19 10.02 -35.13
C ARG A 141 7.50 10.67 -34.67
N ALA A 142 8.03 11.60 -35.45
CA ALA A 142 9.24 12.34 -35.09
C ALA A 142 9.07 13.22 -33.83
N ALA A 143 7.85 13.63 -33.51
CA ALA A 143 7.57 14.42 -32.31
C ALA A 143 7.33 13.57 -31.04
N TRP A 144 7.30 12.25 -31.17
CA TRP A 144 7.04 11.35 -30.04
C TRP A 144 7.95 11.58 -28.81
N PRO A 145 9.28 11.79 -28.94
CA PRO A 145 10.12 12.02 -27.76
C PRO A 145 9.71 13.27 -26.98
N LEU A 146 9.21 14.31 -27.66
CA LEU A 146 8.70 15.52 -27.03
C LEU A 146 7.36 15.24 -26.34
N TYR A 147 6.44 14.57 -27.01
CA TYR A 147 5.15 14.19 -26.45
C TYR A 147 5.32 13.28 -25.24
N GLU A 148 6.17 12.28 -25.32
CA GLU A 148 6.48 11.38 -24.21
C GLU A 148 6.97 12.16 -22.97
N LYS A 149 7.92 13.07 -23.15
CA LYS A 149 8.46 13.87 -22.05
C LYS A 149 7.39 14.72 -21.38
N VAL A 150 6.53 15.37 -22.16
CA VAL A 150 5.42 16.19 -21.62
C VAL A 150 4.40 15.33 -20.92
N LEU A 151 3.98 14.21 -21.54
CA LEU A 151 3.00 13.29 -20.98
C LEU A 151 3.50 12.62 -19.69
N ARG A 152 4.78 12.25 -19.67
CA ARG A 152 5.42 11.63 -18.49
C ARG A 152 5.45 12.62 -17.32
N ASN A 153 5.80 13.86 -17.57
CA ASN A 153 5.80 14.90 -16.53
C ASN A 153 4.37 15.19 -16.04
N ALA A 154 3.41 15.29 -16.94
CA ALA A 154 2.02 15.53 -16.59
C ALA A 154 1.37 14.33 -15.86
N ALA A 155 1.82 13.12 -16.13
CA ALA A 155 1.32 11.91 -15.48
C ALA A 155 1.77 11.78 -14.01
N GLY A 156 2.82 12.50 -13.59
CA GLY A 156 3.29 12.50 -12.19
C GLY A 156 3.62 11.10 -11.65
N LEU A 157 4.21 10.24 -12.49
CA LEU A 157 4.53 8.85 -12.15
C LEU A 157 5.65 8.72 -11.10
N GLY A 158 6.12 9.85 -10.55
CA GLY A 158 7.27 9.94 -9.68
C GLY A 158 8.58 10.03 -10.47
N GLN A 159 9.64 10.32 -9.76
CA GLN A 159 10.98 10.40 -10.33
C GLN A 159 11.86 9.33 -9.70
N VAL A 160 12.60 8.62 -10.53
CA VAL A 160 13.66 7.73 -10.08
C VAL A 160 14.92 8.58 -9.90
N HIS A 161 15.57 8.47 -8.76
CA HIS A 161 16.83 9.12 -8.44
C HIS A 161 17.97 8.11 -8.68
N PRO A 162 18.68 8.18 -9.82
CA PRO A 162 19.72 7.20 -10.16
C PRO A 162 20.91 7.24 -9.20
N ASP A 163 21.11 8.36 -8.52
CA ASP A 163 22.20 8.57 -7.57
C ASP A 163 21.88 8.04 -6.16
N THR A 164 20.66 7.54 -5.92
CA THR A 164 20.31 6.92 -4.64
C THR A 164 21.13 5.65 -4.48
N PRO A 165 21.92 5.51 -3.40
CA PRO A 165 22.72 4.31 -3.17
C PRO A 165 21.81 3.06 -3.19
N PRO A 166 22.26 1.97 -3.82
CA PRO A 166 21.51 0.72 -3.78
C PRO A 166 21.39 0.23 -2.34
N GLU A 167 20.19 -0.11 -1.92
CA GLU A 167 19.99 -0.75 -0.63
C GLU A 167 20.59 -2.17 -0.65
N GLU A 168 21.18 -2.56 0.47
CA GLU A 168 21.62 -3.95 0.65
C GLU A 168 20.42 -4.87 0.73
N HIS A 169 20.38 -5.84 -0.17
CA HIS A 169 19.32 -6.85 -0.23
C HIS A 169 19.87 -8.23 0.07
N SER A 170 19.23 -8.94 0.98
CA SER A 170 19.52 -10.35 1.22
C SER A 170 18.60 -11.25 0.39
N LYS A 171 19.12 -12.43 0.01
CA LYS A 171 18.34 -13.47 -0.66
C LYS A 171 18.28 -14.71 0.22
N GLN A 172 17.08 -15.29 0.34
CA GLN A 172 16.87 -16.52 1.09
C GLN A 172 16.06 -17.51 0.23
N PHE A 173 16.47 -18.77 0.29
CA PHE A 173 15.75 -19.87 -0.38
C PHE A 173 14.91 -20.59 0.64
N LEU A 174 13.64 -20.83 0.30
CA LEU A 174 12.69 -21.54 1.14
C LEU A 174 12.08 -22.70 0.33
N HIS A 175 11.75 -23.77 1.04
CA HIS A 175 11.08 -24.93 0.50
C HIS A 175 9.92 -25.31 1.38
N THR A 176 8.77 -25.65 0.79
CA THR A 176 7.59 -26.11 1.50
C THR A 176 6.78 -27.09 0.65
N GLU A 177 5.93 -27.87 1.26
CA GLU A 177 4.98 -28.69 0.52
C GLU A 177 3.80 -27.87 0.03
N VAL A 178 3.27 -26.99 0.89
CA VAL A 178 2.14 -26.12 0.55
C VAL A 178 2.51 -24.68 0.84
N ALA A 179 2.44 -23.82 -0.17
CA ALA A 179 2.52 -22.37 0.00
C ALA A 179 1.12 -21.76 -0.11
N VAL A 180 0.70 -21.03 0.90
CA VAL A 180 -0.58 -20.30 0.94
C VAL A 180 -0.29 -18.82 0.79
N ILE A 181 -0.85 -18.17 -0.22
CA ILE A 181 -0.74 -16.75 -0.46
C ILE A 181 -2.02 -16.06 -0.02
N GLY A 182 -1.90 -15.25 1.03
CA GLY A 182 -3.01 -14.58 1.72
C GLY A 182 -3.34 -15.24 3.06
N GLY A 183 -3.24 -14.45 4.12
CA GLY A 183 -3.52 -14.83 5.51
C GLY A 183 -4.91 -14.42 5.99
N GLY A 184 -5.87 -14.30 5.07
CA GLY A 184 -7.28 -14.12 5.39
C GLY A 184 -7.95 -15.42 5.85
N PRO A 185 -9.25 -15.40 6.17
CA PRO A 185 -9.95 -16.59 6.70
C PRO A 185 -9.83 -17.80 5.79
N ALA A 186 -9.90 -17.63 4.49
CA ALA A 186 -9.76 -18.71 3.52
C ALA A 186 -8.35 -19.34 3.57
N GLY A 187 -7.31 -18.48 3.59
CA GLY A 187 -5.91 -18.95 3.66
C GLY A 187 -5.59 -19.64 4.98
N LEU A 188 -6.08 -19.10 6.11
CA LEU A 188 -5.90 -19.71 7.43
C LEU A 188 -6.55 -21.09 7.49
N SER A 189 -7.78 -21.22 7.02
CA SER A 189 -8.50 -22.50 6.98
C SER A 189 -7.81 -23.52 6.07
N ALA A 190 -7.34 -23.07 4.90
CA ALA A 190 -6.62 -23.94 3.97
C ALA A 190 -5.27 -24.43 4.55
N ALA A 191 -4.54 -23.54 5.23
CA ALA A 191 -3.27 -23.89 5.87
C ALA A 191 -3.46 -24.90 6.99
N LEU A 192 -4.46 -24.72 7.86
CA LEU A 192 -4.78 -25.65 8.93
C LEU A 192 -5.18 -27.01 8.35
N ALA A 193 -6.07 -27.05 7.37
CA ALA A 193 -6.50 -28.29 6.74
C ALA A 193 -5.37 -29.06 6.05
N ALA A 194 -4.39 -28.38 5.48
CA ALA A 194 -3.21 -29.00 4.90
C ALA A 194 -2.27 -29.54 6.00
N ALA A 195 -2.03 -28.74 7.04
CA ALA A 195 -1.16 -29.14 8.15
C ALA A 195 -1.71 -30.29 8.99
N GLU A 196 -3.03 -30.38 9.16
CA GLU A 196 -3.72 -31.50 9.79
C GLU A 196 -3.50 -32.82 9.04
N ARG A 197 -3.19 -32.76 7.74
CA ARG A 197 -2.81 -33.94 6.92
C ARG A 197 -1.30 -34.18 6.89
N GLY A 198 -0.56 -33.51 7.76
CA GLY A 198 0.88 -33.69 7.92
C GLY A 198 1.74 -32.88 6.95
N ALA A 199 1.16 -31.98 6.12
CA ALA A 199 1.93 -31.20 5.19
C ALA A 199 2.68 -30.06 5.89
N GLN A 200 3.90 -29.76 5.41
CA GLN A 200 4.63 -28.54 5.76
C GLN A 200 4.06 -27.36 4.98
N VAL A 201 3.58 -26.35 5.69
CA VAL A 201 2.85 -25.21 5.12
C VAL A 201 3.58 -23.91 5.41
N MET A 202 3.65 -23.03 4.42
CA MET A 202 4.07 -21.64 4.62
C MET A 202 2.96 -20.69 4.18
N ILE A 203 2.59 -19.75 5.06
CA ILE A 203 1.61 -18.70 4.76
C ILE A 203 2.36 -17.40 4.53
N PHE A 204 2.05 -16.70 3.43
CA PHE A 204 2.59 -15.40 3.09
C PHE A 204 1.44 -14.39 3.06
N ASP A 205 1.59 -13.29 3.82
CA ASP A 205 0.62 -12.19 3.85
C ASP A 205 1.35 -10.84 3.82
N ASP A 206 0.88 -9.91 3.04
CA ASP A 206 1.49 -8.58 2.92
C ASP A 206 1.13 -7.64 4.08
N ASN A 207 0.17 -8.00 4.91
CA ASN A 207 -0.17 -7.27 6.11
C ASN A 207 0.71 -7.68 7.30
N SER A 208 0.77 -6.79 8.30
CA SER A 208 1.53 -7.04 9.55
C SER A 208 0.87 -8.06 10.47
N ALA A 209 -0.40 -8.43 10.22
CA ALA A 209 -1.12 -9.42 11.02
C ALA A 209 -2.11 -10.21 10.16
N LEU A 210 -2.23 -11.49 10.45
CA LEU A 210 -3.16 -12.40 9.81
C LEU A 210 -4.62 -12.12 10.17
N GLY A 211 -5.54 -12.66 9.39
CA GLY A 211 -6.99 -12.58 9.61
C GLY A 211 -7.74 -11.78 8.55
N GLY A 212 -7.01 -11.06 7.68
CA GLY A 212 -7.61 -10.28 6.60
C GLY A 212 -8.76 -9.39 7.08
N HIS A 213 -9.87 -9.38 6.36
CA HIS A 213 -11.02 -8.54 6.69
C HIS A 213 -11.75 -8.90 7.99
N LEU A 214 -11.59 -10.11 8.54
CA LEU A 214 -12.18 -10.46 9.84
C LEU A 214 -11.64 -9.60 10.99
N ARG A 215 -10.46 -9.01 10.83
CA ARG A 215 -9.86 -8.14 11.87
C ARG A 215 -10.68 -6.87 12.13
N PHE A 216 -11.35 -6.35 11.11
CA PHE A 216 -12.10 -5.08 11.18
C PHE A 216 -13.57 -5.22 10.82
N SER A 217 -14.04 -6.42 10.43
CA SER A 217 -15.47 -6.70 10.31
C SER A 217 -16.11 -6.80 11.70
N GLY A 218 -17.41 -6.49 11.78
CA GLY A 218 -18.17 -6.66 13.00
C GLY A 218 -18.27 -8.13 13.49
N HIS A 219 -17.99 -9.09 12.61
CA HIS A 219 -18.04 -10.52 12.89
C HIS A 219 -16.64 -11.10 13.00
N ARG A 220 -16.04 -10.98 14.20
CA ARG A 220 -14.73 -11.59 14.50
C ARG A 220 -14.82 -13.05 14.97
N ALA A 221 -16.03 -13.63 14.96
CA ALA A 221 -16.24 -15.01 15.40
C ALA A 221 -15.34 -15.98 14.64
N GLY A 222 -14.62 -16.82 15.38
CA GLY A 222 -13.71 -17.82 14.84
C GLY A 222 -12.29 -17.35 14.52
N LEU A 223 -11.99 -16.03 14.46
CA LEU A 223 -10.63 -15.58 14.18
C LEU A 223 -9.64 -15.89 15.30
N PRO A 224 -9.93 -15.64 16.60
CA PRO A 224 -9.03 -16.02 17.68
C PRO A 224 -8.72 -17.50 17.69
N GLU A 225 -9.71 -18.35 17.46
CA GLU A 225 -9.58 -19.81 17.42
C GLU A 225 -8.69 -20.26 16.25
N LEU A 226 -8.89 -19.67 15.06
CA LEU A 226 -8.05 -19.95 13.89
C LEU A 226 -6.60 -19.56 14.14
N LEU A 227 -6.36 -18.36 14.68
CA LEU A 227 -5.01 -17.88 14.99
C LEU A 227 -4.35 -18.71 16.09
N HIS A 228 -5.12 -19.13 17.11
CA HIS A 228 -4.62 -20.02 18.17
C HIS A 228 -4.23 -21.38 17.60
N ALA A 229 -5.10 -22.02 16.82
CA ALA A 229 -4.81 -23.32 16.19
C ALA A 229 -3.57 -23.23 15.29
N LEU A 230 -3.43 -22.15 14.53
CA LEU A 230 -2.30 -21.93 13.64
C LEU A 230 -0.99 -21.74 14.42
N SER A 231 -0.98 -20.95 15.49
CA SER A 231 0.22 -20.66 16.29
C SER A 231 0.77 -21.88 17.05
N HIS A 232 -0.08 -22.88 17.29
CA HIS A 232 0.30 -24.13 17.98
C HIS A 232 0.61 -25.27 17.01
N ASN A 233 0.50 -25.07 15.70
CA ASN A 233 0.81 -26.11 14.72
C ASN A 233 2.25 -25.99 14.23
N PRO A 234 3.15 -26.94 14.57
CA PRO A 234 4.56 -26.89 14.22
C PRO A 234 4.84 -27.00 12.71
N ASN A 235 3.84 -27.47 11.94
CA ASN A 235 3.97 -27.64 10.50
C ASN A 235 3.64 -26.36 9.73
N ILE A 236 3.29 -25.25 10.41
CA ILE A 236 2.90 -23.99 9.76
C ILE A 236 3.93 -22.89 10.05
N GLY A 237 4.61 -22.42 9.01
CA GLY A 237 5.42 -21.23 9.04
C GLY A 237 4.63 -20.00 8.57
N VAL A 238 4.73 -18.88 9.31
CA VAL A 238 4.01 -17.64 9.01
C VAL A 238 4.99 -16.54 8.61
N TYR A 239 4.71 -15.91 7.48
CA TYR A 239 5.48 -14.80 6.92
C TYR A 239 4.54 -13.62 6.68
N THR A 240 4.39 -12.76 7.70
CA THR A 240 3.69 -11.46 7.59
C THR A 240 4.58 -10.40 6.96
N GLU A 241 4.02 -9.26 6.56
CA GLU A 241 4.72 -8.18 5.86
C GLU A 241 5.48 -8.68 4.63
N THR A 242 4.98 -9.77 4.02
CA THR A 242 5.65 -10.50 2.94
C THR A 242 4.78 -10.53 1.69
N SER A 243 5.10 -9.67 0.74
CA SER A 243 4.38 -9.61 -0.54
C SER A 243 4.92 -10.64 -1.52
N VAL A 244 4.08 -11.53 -2.00
CA VAL A 244 4.42 -12.43 -3.12
C VAL A 244 4.35 -11.65 -4.42
N LEU A 245 5.48 -11.55 -5.10
CA LEU A 245 5.68 -10.71 -6.28
C LEU A 245 5.42 -11.45 -7.59
N GLY A 246 5.60 -12.76 -7.59
CA GLY A 246 5.45 -13.55 -8.80
C GLY A 246 5.35 -15.05 -8.54
N TRP A 247 4.65 -15.71 -9.43
CA TRP A 247 4.54 -17.16 -9.55
C TRP A 247 5.07 -17.59 -10.91
N TYR A 248 5.99 -18.53 -10.92
CA TYR A 248 6.73 -19.00 -12.09
C TYR A 248 6.54 -20.50 -12.28
N LEU A 249 7.13 -21.05 -13.34
CA LEU A 249 7.10 -22.47 -13.62
C LEU A 249 7.57 -23.30 -12.41
N ASP A 250 7.08 -24.53 -12.29
CA ASP A 250 7.38 -25.46 -11.21
C ASP A 250 7.08 -24.92 -9.81
N ASN A 251 6.05 -24.08 -9.66
CA ASN A 251 5.64 -23.45 -8.42
C ASN A 251 6.76 -22.69 -7.71
N TRP A 252 7.64 -22.06 -8.47
CA TRP A 252 8.56 -21.08 -7.96
C TRP A 252 7.81 -19.79 -7.64
N LEU A 253 8.05 -19.25 -6.44
CA LEU A 253 7.54 -17.96 -6.02
C LEU A 253 8.70 -17.02 -5.72
N SER A 254 8.52 -15.75 -6.00
CA SER A 254 9.33 -14.68 -5.44
C SER A 254 8.49 -13.89 -4.45
N ALA A 255 9.05 -13.61 -3.26
CA ALA A 255 8.38 -12.80 -2.25
C ALA A 255 9.38 -11.83 -1.63
N ARG A 256 8.88 -10.66 -1.18
CA ARG A 256 9.69 -9.62 -0.55
C ARG A 256 9.17 -9.33 0.86
N GLN A 257 10.09 -9.26 1.81
CA GLN A 257 9.84 -8.77 3.17
C GLN A 257 10.91 -7.73 3.51
N GLY A 258 10.54 -6.47 3.57
CA GLY A 258 11.54 -5.40 3.71
C GLY A 258 12.63 -5.50 2.64
N ASN A 259 13.90 -5.60 3.05
CA ASN A 259 15.06 -5.74 2.16
C ASN A 259 15.42 -7.21 1.85
N ARG A 260 14.58 -8.16 2.24
CA ARG A 260 14.78 -9.59 1.99
C ARG A 260 13.96 -10.09 0.82
N LEU A 261 14.62 -10.74 -0.12
CA LEU A 261 13.98 -11.44 -1.23
C LEU A 261 13.96 -12.93 -0.93
N PHE A 262 12.78 -13.51 -0.83
CA PHE A 262 12.58 -14.94 -0.76
C PHE A 262 12.42 -15.54 -2.15
N LYS A 263 13.13 -16.63 -2.39
CA LYS A 263 12.92 -17.55 -3.50
C LYS A 263 12.35 -18.84 -2.96
N ILE A 264 11.07 -19.08 -3.20
CA ILE A 264 10.31 -20.14 -2.55
C ILE A 264 9.98 -21.21 -3.58
N ARG A 265 10.21 -22.47 -3.24
CA ARG A 265 9.75 -23.61 -4.03
C ARG A 265 8.70 -24.36 -3.24
N ALA A 266 7.52 -24.53 -3.83
CA ALA A 266 6.41 -25.25 -3.24
C ALA A 266 5.97 -26.43 -4.12
N ARG A 267 5.46 -27.50 -3.52
CA ARG A 267 4.83 -28.58 -4.28
C ARG A 267 3.43 -28.18 -4.73
N VAL A 268 2.70 -27.51 -3.83
CA VAL A 268 1.33 -27.04 -4.07
C VAL A 268 1.24 -25.57 -3.71
N LEU A 269 0.47 -24.82 -4.48
CA LEU A 269 0.19 -23.41 -4.26
C LEU A 269 -1.30 -23.21 -4.05
N ILE A 270 -1.66 -22.46 -2.99
CA ILE A 270 -3.04 -22.03 -2.71
C ILE A 270 -3.09 -20.51 -2.75
N MET A 271 -3.88 -19.96 -3.67
CA MET A 271 -4.14 -18.54 -3.79
C MET A 271 -5.40 -18.20 -2.98
N ALA A 272 -5.24 -17.39 -1.92
CA ALA A 272 -6.31 -17.03 -0.98
C ALA A 272 -6.29 -15.51 -0.69
N THR A 273 -5.98 -14.70 -1.72
CA THR A 273 -5.85 -13.24 -1.66
C THR A 273 -7.18 -12.52 -1.69
#